data_4159273f0ff829f23e0ced26270952e4
#
_entry.id   4159273f0ff829f23e0ced26270952e4
#
_cell.length_a   1.000
_cell.length_b   1.000
_cell.length_c   1.000
_cell.angle_alpha   90.00
_cell.angle_beta   90.00
_cell.angle_gamma   90.00
#
_symmetry.space_group_name_H-M   'P 1'
#
loop_
_entity.id
_entity.type
_entity.pdbx_description
1 polymer ?
#
loop_
_entity_poly.entity_id
_entity_poly.type
_entity_poly.pdbx_seq_one_letter_code
_entity_poly.pdbx_strand_id
1 'polypeptide(L)'
;MVNEPLLKEKIDFNILEQAPLMVVISGPSGVGKDSVLRALKKSGLPIYHVVTANTRAPRPDEKEGVDYFFVTREVFEKMIADNELIEYSHVYDDYKGVPKAQIRKAIESGDDVILRLDVQGAEKIKKLYPDAVLIFLTPANEEEWLQRLGGRRMSQEKDFATRIATIKDELIKARNFDYIVVNAQNQLQKTISTIEAIISAEHQRSKPRKISI
;
A
#
# COMPACT_ATOMS: atom_id res chain seq x y z
N MET A 1 -50.50 2.37 27.09
CA MET A 1 -51.01 1.81 25.81
C MET A 1 -50.19 2.45 24.70
N VAL A 2 -49.30 1.67 24.13
CA VAL A 2 -48.48 2.11 22.99
C VAL A 2 -49.39 2.08 21.76
N ASN A 3 -49.48 3.20 21.08
CA ASN A 3 -50.36 3.38 19.91
C ASN A 3 -49.96 2.39 18.80
N GLU A 4 -50.76 1.39 18.50
CA GLU A 4 -50.58 0.36 17.47
C GLU A 4 -50.27 0.87 16.03
N PRO A 5 -50.55 2.14 15.60
CA PRO A 5 -50.15 2.59 14.28
C PRO A 5 -48.67 2.80 14.04
N LEU A 6 -47.86 2.98 15.10
CA LEU A 6 -46.39 3.19 15.00
C LEU A 6 -45.59 1.91 14.70
N LEU A 7 -46.22 0.73 14.76
CA LEU A 7 -45.59 -0.57 14.52
C LEU A 7 -45.74 -1.06 13.04
N LYS A 8 -46.34 -0.28 12.16
CA LYS A 8 -46.59 -0.72 10.76
C LYS A 8 -45.42 -0.49 9.80
N GLU A 9 -44.48 0.38 10.13
CA GLU A 9 -43.27 0.54 9.34
C GLU A 9 -42.18 -0.35 9.91
N LYS A 10 -41.66 -1.23 9.05
CA LYS A 10 -40.57 -2.14 9.39
C LYS A 10 -39.30 -1.30 9.54
N ILE A 11 -38.74 -1.21 10.74
CA ILE A 11 -37.47 -0.52 10.95
C ILE A 11 -36.36 -1.37 10.35
N ASP A 12 -35.64 -0.82 9.39
CA ASP A 12 -34.48 -1.46 8.78
C ASP A 12 -33.20 -0.99 9.52
N PHE A 13 -32.52 -1.96 10.16
CA PHE A 13 -31.25 -1.75 10.82
C PHE A 13 -30.05 -2.07 9.93
N ASN A 14 -30.24 -2.45 8.69
CA ASN A 14 -29.19 -2.78 7.75
C ASN A 14 -28.65 -1.49 7.07
N ILE A 15 -28.03 -0.63 7.88
CA ILE A 15 -27.56 0.70 7.47
C ILE A 15 -26.08 0.73 7.09
N LEU A 16 -25.36 -0.41 7.26
CA LEU A 16 -23.94 -0.51 6.96
C LEU A 16 -23.75 -0.87 5.49
N GLU A 17 -23.23 0.08 4.70
CA GLU A 17 -22.80 -0.18 3.33
C GLU A 17 -21.35 -0.68 3.36
N GLN A 18 -21.11 -1.88 2.85
CA GLN A 18 -19.76 -2.38 2.64
C GLN A 18 -19.35 -2.19 1.17
N ALA A 19 -18.18 -1.61 0.96
CA ALA A 19 -17.55 -1.49 -0.34
C ALA A 19 -16.06 -1.86 -0.22
N PRO A 20 -15.46 -2.46 -1.26
CA PRO A 20 -14.03 -2.73 -1.27
C PRO A 20 -13.22 -1.46 -1.01
N LEU A 21 -12.16 -1.58 -0.21
CA LEU A 21 -11.23 -0.51 0.08
C LEU A 21 -10.03 -0.55 -0.88
N MET A 22 -9.48 0.61 -1.20
CA MET A 22 -8.15 0.72 -1.78
C MET A 22 -7.18 1.14 -0.69
N VAL A 23 -6.30 0.26 -0.28
CA VAL A 23 -5.32 0.49 0.79
C VAL A 23 -3.93 0.60 0.18
N VAL A 24 -3.23 1.69 0.43
CA VAL A 24 -1.85 1.89 -0.01
C VAL A 24 -0.92 1.77 1.17
N ILE A 25 -0.04 0.78 1.15
CA ILE A 25 1.03 0.61 2.13
C ILE A 25 2.30 1.25 1.59
N SER A 26 2.77 2.28 2.26
CA SER A 26 3.98 3.02 1.90
C SER A 26 4.93 3.18 3.09
N GLY A 27 6.01 3.89 2.89
CA GLY A 27 7.04 4.15 3.92
C GLY A 27 8.44 4.02 3.35
N PRO A 28 9.47 4.35 4.15
CA PRO A 28 10.84 4.44 3.69
C PRO A 28 11.42 3.12 3.19
N SER A 29 12.49 3.23 2.42
CA SER A 29 13.28 2.06 2.02
C SER A 29 13.78 1.34 3.26
N GLY A 30 13.65 0.01 3.29
CA GLY A 30 14.12 -0.78 4.45
C GLY A 30 13.09 -0.97 5.57
N VAL A 31 11.94 -0.28 5.57
CA VAL A 31 10.95 -0.39 6.64
C VAL A 31 10.25 -1.76 6.74
N GLY A 32 10.35 -2.61 5.71
CA GLY A 32 9.76 -3.96 5.73
C GLY A 32 8.42 -4.10 5.03
N LYS A 33 8.08 -3.23 4.08
CA LYS A 33 6.85 -3.30 3.28
C LYS A 33 6.60 -4.68 2.68
N ASP A 34 7.64 -5.32 2.13
CA ASP A 34 7.54 -6.65 1.51
C ASP A 34 7.17 -7.74 2.53
N SER A 35 7.76 -7.69 3.72
CA SER A 35 7.45 -8.63 4.81
C SER A 35 6.02 -8.46 5.31
N VAL A 36 5.56 -7.20 5.44
CA VAL A 36 4.19 -6.88 5.82
C VAL A 36 3.20 -7.42 4.78
N LEU A 37 3.43 -7.16 3.49
CA LEU A 37 2.55 -7.70 2.46
C LEU A 37 2.50 -9.22 2.42
N ARG A 38 3.66 -9.89 2.53
CA ARG A 38 3.72 -11.35 2.57
C ARG A 38 2.96 -11.93 3.77
N ALA A 39 2.96 -11.23 4.90
CA ALA A 39 2.22 -11.63 6.08
C ALA A 39 0.71 -11.37 5.91
N LEU A 40 0.31 -10.24 5.38
CA LEU A 40 -1.09 -9.95 5.04
C LEU A 40 -1.68 -10.94 4.02
N LYS A 41 -0.89 -11.40 3.04
CA LYS A 41 -1.31 -12.47 2.11
C LYS A 41 -1.67 -13.78 2.82
N LYS A 42 -1.13 -14.00 4.02
CA LYS A 42 -1.36 -15.23 4.82
C LYS A 42 -2.43 -15.05 5.89
N SER A 43 -2.95 -13.86 6.10
CA SER A 43 -3.93 -13.57 7.16
C SER A 43 -5.32 -14.12 6.89
N GLY A 44 -5.63 -14.48 5.63
CA GLY A 44 -6.95 -14.99 5.23
C GLY A 44 -7.99 -13.91 4.96
N LEU A 45 -7.63 -12.64 5.04
CA LEU A 45 -8.53 -11.56 4.61
C LEU A 45 -8.77 -11.61 3.10
N PRO A 46 -9.99 -11.26 2.61
CA PRO A 46 -10.29 -11.15 1.20
C PRO A 46 -9.61 -9.91 0.60
N ILE A 47 -8.35 -10.07 0.21
CA ILE A 47 -7.49 -8.99 -0.25
C ILE A 47 -6.87 -9.32 -1.59
N TYR A 48 -7.08 -8.47 -2.57
CA TYR A 48 -6.34 -8.49 -3.84
C TYR A 48 -5.05 -7.69 -3.71
N HIS A 49 -3.92 -8.37 -3.88
CA HIS A 49 -2.59 -7.74 -3.84
C HIS A 49 -2.15 -7.34 -5.24
N VAL A 50 -2.10 -6.03 -5.49
CA VAL A 50 -1.65 -5.48 -6.77
C VAL A 50 -0.15 -5.75 -6.97
N VAL A 51 0.19 -6.40 -8.07
CA VAL A 51 1.57 -6.63 -8.48
C VAL A 51 2.04 -5.43 -9.31
N THR A 52 3.11 -4.76 -8.87
CA THR A 52 3.68 -3.58 -9.52
C THR A 52 4.81 -3.96 -10.47
N ALA A 53 5.02 -3.20 -11.54
CA ALA A 53 6.18 -3.33 -12.42
C ALA A 53 7.42 -2.64 -11.81
N ASN A 54 8.60 -3.20 -12.07
CA ASN A 54 9.88 -2.68 -11.56
C ASN A 54 11.01 -3.00 -12.52
N THR A 55 11.93 -2.05 -12.75
CA THR A 55 13.06 -2.24 -13.67
C THR A 55 14.34 -2.78 -13.00
N ARG A 56 14.38 -2.78 -11.66
CA ARG A 56 15.53 -3.38 -10.97
C ARG A 56 15.56 -4.90 -11.12
N ALA A 57 16.73 -5.47 -11.01
CA ALA A 57 16.87 -6.91 -10.93
C ALA A 57 16.12 -7.52 -9.72
N PRO A 58 15.54 -8.73 -9.86
CA PRO A 58 14.91 -9.43 -8.75
C PRO A 58 15.93 -9.78 -7.65
N ARG A 59 15.46 -9.80 -6.39
CA ARG A 59 16.23 -10.33 -5.27
C ARG A 59 16.05 -11.84 -5.18
N PRO A 60 16.96 -12.57 -4.47
CA PRO A 60 16.92 -14.04 -4.42
C PRO A 60 15.59 -14.64 -3.93
N ASP A 61 14.87 -13.92 -3.08
CA ASP A 61 13.60 -14.35 -2.47
C ASP A 61 12.35 -13.76 -3.15
N GLU A 62 12.52 -12.99 -4.23
CA GLU A 62 11.43 -12.40 -5.00
C GLU A 62 11.05 -13.26 -6.21
N LYS A 63 9.75 -13.31 -6.51
CA LYS A 63 9.17 -14.11 -7.59
C LYS A 63 8.48 -13.22 -8.60
N GLU A 64 8.79 -13.48 -9.89
CA GLU A 64 8.10 -12.87 -11.03
C GLU A 64 6.59 -13.07 -10.95
N GLY A 65 5.82 -12.01 -11.21
CA GLY A 65 4.36 -12.03 -11.21
C GLY A 65 3.70 -12.19 -9.84
N VAL A 66 4.49 -12.31 -8.76
CA VAL A 66 4.00 -12.46 -7.38
C VAL A 66 4.40 -11.29 -6.51
N ASP A 67 5.69 -10.94 -6.49
CA ASP A 67 6.22 -9.81 -5.76
C ASP A 67 6.27 -8.55 -6.64
N TYR A 68 6.70 -8.72 -7.90
CA TYR A 68 6.78 -7.70 -8.93
C TYR A 68 6.66 -8.32 -10.33
N PHE A 69 6.35 -7.51 -11.33
CA PHE A 69 6.71 -7.75 -12.72
C PHE A 69 8.08 -7.12 -12.95
N PHE A 70 9.10 -7.96 -13.16
CA PHE A 70 10.46 -7.47 -13.43
C PHE A 70 10.63 -7.28 -14.94
N VAL A 71 10.67 -6.04 -15.38
CA VAL A 71 10.75 -5.68 -16.79
C VAL A 71 12.04 -4.91 -17.08
N THR A 72 12.49 -4.90 -18.32
CA THR A 72 13.61 -4.04 -18.71
C THR A 72 13.18 -2.57 -18.75
N ARG A 73 14.14 -1.65 -18.76
CA ARG A 73 13.87 -0.21 -18.87
C ARG A 73 13.09 0.10 -20.15
N GLU A 74 13.47 -0.48 -21.27
CA GLU A 74 12.84 -0.29 -22.58
C GLU A 74 11.37 -0.74 -22.56
N VAL A 75 11.10 -1.89 -21.95
CA VAL A 75 9.72 -2.40 -21.78
C VAL A 75 8.91 -1.45 -20.89
N PHE A 76 9.49 -0.95 -19.79
CA PHE A 76 8.80 -0.02 -18.91
C PHE A 76 8.51 1.32 -19.60
N GLU A 77 9.48 1.87 -20.35
CA GLU A 77 9.29 3.10 -21.11
C GLU A 77 8.20 2.93 -22.19
N LYS A 78 8.12 1.74 -22.80
CA LYS A 78 7.01 1.40 -23.70
C LYS A 78 5.67 1.38 -22.96
N MET A 79 5.60 0.80 -21.76
CA MET A 79 4.38 0.84 -20.94
C MET A 79 3.94 2.26 -20.60
N ILE A 80 4.89 3.19 -20.41
CA ILE A 80 4.59 4.63 -20.24
C ILE A 80 4.00 5.20 -21.54
N ALA A 81 4.67 4.98 -22.67
CA ALA A 81 4.25 5.51 -23.97
C ALA A 81 2.85 5.00 -24.37
N ASP A 82 2.57 3.72 -24.10
CA ASP A 82 1.28 3.06 -24.39
C ASP A 82 0.20 3.37 -23.33
N ASN A 83 0.52 4.24 -22.33
CA ASN A 83 -0.40 4.61 -21.25
C ASN A 83 -0.96 3.40 -20.47
N GLU A 84 -0.14 2.37 -20.27
CA GLU A 84 -0.53 1.13 -19.55
C GLU A 84 -0.45 1.26 -18.03
N LEU A 85 0.23 2.29 -17.52
CA LEU A 85 0.42 2.52 -16.09
C LEU A 85 -0.58 3.55 -15.56
N ILE A 86 -1.11 3.31 -14.35
CA ILE A 86 -1.98 4.27 -13.66
C ILE A 86 -1.16 5.32 -12.92
N GLU A 87 -0.03 4.90 -12.40
CA GLU A 87 1.01 5.75 -11.83
C GLU A 87 2.38 5.10 -12.07
N TYR A 88 3.42 5.90 -12.08
CA TYR A 88 4.80 5.45 -12.02
C TYR A 88 5.68 6.49 -11.33
N SER A 89 6.79 6.02 -10.78
CA SER A 89 7.81 6.82 -10.12
C SER A 89 9.21 6.36 -10.55
N HIS A 90 10.14 7.29 -10.55
CA HIS A 90 11.57 7.01 -10.68
C HIS A 90 12.18 7.07 -9.28
N VAL A 91 12.65 5.93 -8.80
CA VAL A 91 13.17 5.78 -7.43
C VAL A 91 14.61 5.31 -7.53
N TYR A 92 15.55 6.19 -7.22
CA TYR A 92 16.97 6.04 -7.50
C TYR A 92 17.19 5.88 -9.02
N ASP A 93 17.76 4.75 -9.47
CA ASP A 93 18.02 4.49 -10.90
C ASP A 93 16.94 3.62 -11.55
N ASP A 94 15.89 3.25 -10.83
CA ASP A 94 14.88 2.31 -11.28
C ASP A 94 13.51 2.95 -11.44
N TYR A 95 12.73 2.44 -12.38
CA TYR A 95 11.30 2.73 -12.49
C TYR A 95 10.47 1.76 -11.67
N LYS A 96 9.37 2.27 -11.11
CA LYS A 96 8.29 1.50 -10.49
C LYS A 96 6.97 2.04 -10.95
N GLY A 97 6.00 1.17 -11.17
CA GLY A 97 4.68 1.63 -11.59
C GLY A 97 3.60 0.58 -11.40
N VAL A 98 2.37 1.03 -11.44
CA VAL A 98 1.18 0.20 -11.26
C VAL A 98 0.51 -0.01 -12.61
N PRO A 99 0.50 -1.26 -13.15
CA PRO A 99 -0.21 -1.54 -14.38
C PRO A 99 -1.72 -1.37 -14.23
N LYS A 100 -2.38 -0.66 -15.15
CA LYS A 100 -3.84 -0.47 -15.18
C LYS A 100 -4.60 -1.80 -15.18
N ALA A 101 -4.02 -2.81 -15.86
CA ALA A 101 -4.59 -4.14 -15.89
C ALA A 101 -4.70 -4.78 -14.49
N GLN A 102 -3.75 -4.51 -13.59
CA GLN A 102 -3.80 -5.00 -12.21
C GLN A 102 -4.92 -4.33 -11.40
N ILE A 103 -5.11 -3.03 -11.58
CA ILE A 103 -6.21 -2.31 -10.90
C ILE A 103 -7.56 -2.81 -11.40
N ARG A 104 -7.74 -3.02 -12.71
CA ARG A 104 -8.98 -3.59 -13.24
C ARG A 104 -9.30 -4.95 -12.61
N LYS A 105 -8.33 -5.87 -12.61
CA LYS A 105 -8.49 -7.19 -11.98
C LYS A 105 -8.81 -7.09 -10.48
N ALA A 106 -8.16 -6.16 -9.78
CA ALA A 106 -8.41 -5.93 -8.37
C ALA A 106 -9.85 -5.48 -8.10
N ILE A 107 -10.38 -4.59 -8.92
CA ILE A 107 -11.76 -4.12 -8.79
C ILE A 107 -12.76 -5.22 -9.15
N GLU A 108 -12.48 -5.99 -10.21
CA GLU A 108 -13.32 -7.12 -10.64
C GLU A 108 -13.37 -8.24 -9.59
N SER A 109 -12.37 -8.36 -8.70
CA SER A 109 -12.38 -9.37 -7.64
C SER A 109 -13.45 -9.11 -6.58
N GLY A 110 -13.82 -7.84 -6.35
CA GLY A 110 -14.71 -7.44 -5.26
C GLY A 110 -14.05 -7.47 -3.88
N ASP A 111 -12.77 -7.80 -3.79
CA ASP A 111 -11.97 -7.81 -2.57
C ASP A 111 -11.37 -6.43 -2.28
N ASP A 112 -10.91 -6.23 -1.06
CA ASP A 112 -10.07 -5.07 -0.72
C ASP A 112 -8.79 -5.07 -1.56
N VAL A 113 -8.39 -3.92 -2.05
CA VAL A 113 -7.23 -3.76 -2.94
C VAL A 113 -6.05 -3.24 -2.15
N ILE A 114 -4.95 -3.99 -2.08
CA ILE A 114 -3.71 -3.50 -1.46
C ILE A 114 -2.64 -3.20 -2.49
N LEU A 115 -2.14 -1.96 -2.45
CA LEU A 115 -1.00 -1.48 -3.22
C LEU A 115 0.21 -1.25 -2.31
N ARG A 116 1.39 -1.63 -2.78
CA ARG A 116 2.68 -1.32 -2.16
C ARG A 116 3.42 -0.30 -3.01
N LEU A 117 3.52 0.92 -2.51
CA LEU A 117 4.11 2.04 -3.24
C LEU A 117 5.19 2.74 -2.42
N ASP A 118 6.04 3.52 -3.09
CA ASP A 118 6.78 4.58 -2.44
C ASP A 118 5.86 5.78 -2.13
N VAL A 119 6.39 6.78 -1.45
CA VAL A 119 5.60 7.94 -1.02
C VAL A 119 5.06 8.76 -2.19
N GLN A 120 5.84 8.88 -3.28
CA GLN A 120 5.40 9.63 -4.46
C GLN A 120 4.24 8.91 -5.18
N GLY A 121 4.34 7.57 -5.31
CA GLY A 121 3.28 6.75 -5.87
C GLY A 121 2.01 6.81 -5.02
N ALA A 122 2.14 6.77 -3.69
CA ALA A 122 1.02 6.89 -2.77
C ALA A 122 0.30 8.25 -2.93
N GLU A 123 1.06 9.36 -3.03
CA GLU A 123 0.48 10.68 -3.27
C GLU A 123 -0.26 10.78 -4.62
N LYS A 124 0.27 10.13 -5.66
CA LYS A 124 -0.40 10.08 -6.97
C LYS A 124 -1.69 9.27 -6.92
N ILE A 125 -1.66 8.10 -6.27
CA ILE A 125 -2.87 7.28 -6.07
C ILE A 125 -3.92 8.05 -5.27
N LYS A 126 -3.55 8.76 -4.21
CA LYS A 126 -4.50 9.58 -3.42
C LYS A 126 -5.17 10.68 -4.24
N LYS A 127 -4.44 11.27 -5.21
CA LYS A 127 -5.01 12.27 -6.13
C LYS A 127 -5.99 11.64 -7.13
N LEU A 128 -5.72 10.43 -7.61
CA LEU A 128 -6.57 9.70 -8.55
C LEU A 128 -7.77 9.05 -7.86
N TYR A 129 -7.56 8.56 -6.64
CA TYR A 129 -8.55 7.90 -5.79
C TYR A 129 -8.57 8.57 -4.42
N PRO A 130 -9.33 9.68 -4.24
CA PRO A 130 -9.36 10.44 -2.99
C PRO A 130 -9.76 9.62 -1.76
N ASP A 131 -10.57 8.58 -1.98
CA ASP A 131 -11.01 7.66 -0.93
C ASP A 131 -10.01 6.54 -0.62
N ALA A 132 -8.86 6.45 -1.31
CA ALA A 132 -7.83 5.49 -0.95
C ALA A 132 -7.32 5.73 0.48
N VAL A 133 -7.15 4.65 1.23
CA VAL A 133 -6.61 4.65 2.59
C VAL A 133 -5.09 4.56 2.51
N LEU A 134 -4.39 5.60 2.97
CA LEU A 134 -2.94 5.62 2.96
C LEU A 134 -2.37 5.23 4.33
N ILE A 135 -1.58 4.16 4.38
CA ILE A 135 -0.89 3.68 5.58
C ILE A 135 0.62 3.87 5.39
N PHE A 136 1.23 4.70 6.24
CA PHE A 136 2.66 4.89 6.27
C PHE A 136 3.30 3.97 7.30
N LEU A 137 4.18 3.07 6.87
CA LEU A 137 5.00 2.27 7.77
C LEU A 137 6.25 3.04 8.18
N THR A 138 6.55 3.04 9.48
CA THR A 138 7.77 3.63 10.03
C THR A 138 8.53 2.60 10.88
N PRO A 139 9.87 2.60 10.93
CA PRO A 139 10.61 1.85 11.94
C PRO A 139 10.36 2.44 13.33
N ALA A 140 10.73 1.74 14.38
CA ALA A 140 10.56 2.23 15.74
C ALA A 140 11.47 3.43 16.05
N ASN A 141 12.68 3.43 15.48
CA ASN A 141 13.67 4.48 15.64
C ASN A 141 14.72 4.46 14.51
N GLU A 142 15.60 5.45 14.50
CA GLU A 142 16.66 5.58 13.50
C GLU A 142 17.65 4.41 13.54
N GLU A 143 18.05 3.97 14.73
CA GLU A 143 19.03 2.87 14.90
C GLU A 143 18.53 1.58 14.25
N GLU A 144 17.28 1.19 14.53
CA GLU A 144 16.67 0.03 13.92
C GLU A 144 16.59 0.15 12.40
N TRP A 145 16.27 1.34 11.89
CA TRP A 145 16.22 1.58 10.46
C TRP A 145 17.59 1.46 9.80
N LEU A 146 18.64 2.03 10.43
CA LEU A 146 20.03 1.93 9.95
C LEU A 146 20.53 0.48 9.91
N GLN A 147 20.21 -0.32 10.94
CA GLN A 147 20.53 -1.75 10.97
C GLN A 147 19.87 -2.50 9.79
N ARG A 148 18.61 -2.22 9.49
CA ARG A 148 17.88 -2.83 8.36
C ARG A 148 18.42 -2.41 7.00
N LEU A 149 18.93 -1.18 6.88
CA LEU A 149 19.60 -0.73 5.67
C LEU A 149 20.97 -1.35 5.51
N GLY A 150 21.76 -1.43 6.58
CA GLY A 150 23.12 -2.02 6.56
C GLY A 150 23.12 -3.51 6.19
N GLY A 151 22.08 -4.28 6.51
CA GLY A 151 21.90 -5.66 6.08
C GLY A 151 21.59 -5.83 4.57
N ARG A 152 21.27 -4.75 3.86
CA ARG A 152 21.16 -4.73 2.40
C ARG A 152 22.52 -4.34 1.84
N ARG A 153 23.09 -5.15 0.92
CA ARG A 153 24.37 -4.87 0.25
C ARG A 153 24.37 -3.41 -0.25
N MET A 154 25.01 -2.55 0.53
CA MET A 154 25.20 -1.14 0.18
C MET A 154 26.55 -1.06 -0.54
N SER A 155 26.50 -0.86 -1.84
CA SER A 155 27.69 -0.90 -2.68
C SER A 155 28.55 0.38 -2.62
N GLN A 156 28.00 1.50 -2.09
CA GLN A 156 28.74 2.79 -2.05
C GLN A 156 28.20 3.73 -0.96
N GLU A 157 29.08 4.54 -0.35
CA GLU A 157 28.75 5.62 0.62
C GLU A 157 27.78 6.66 0.04
N LYS A 158 27.86 6.91 -1.26
CA LYS A 158 27.01 7.86 -1.98
C LYS A 158 25.52 7.45 -1.95
N ASP A 159 25.24 6.15 -2.02
CA ASP A 159 23.88 5.61 -1.93
C ASP A 159 23.28 5.82 -0.53
N PHE A 160 24.12 5.80 0.50
CA PHE A 160 23.67 5.98 1.88
C PHE A 160 23.23 7.42 2.17
N ALA A 161 24.06 8.41 1.79
CA ALA A 161 23.72 9.81 1.97
C ALA A 161 22.45 10.22 1.22
N THR A 162 22.28 9.72 0.00
CA THR A 162 21.08 9.94 -0.81
C THR A 162 19.84 9.35 -0.12
N ARG A 163 19.96 8.15 0.45
CA ARG A 163 18.84 7.49 1.16
C ARG A 163 18.46 8.22 2.44
N ILE A 164 19.46 8.74 3.21
CA ILE A 164 19.18 9.57 4.39
C ILE A 164 18.46 10.86 4.03
N ALA A 165 18.87 11.53 2.94
CA ALA A 165 18.18 12.72 2.48
C ALA A 165 16.73 12.40 2.08
N THR A 166 16.53 11.32 1.30
CA THR A 166 15.20 10.89 0.86
C THR A 166 14.27 10.55 2.03
N ILE A 167 14.78 9.90 3.09
CA ILE A 167 13.91 9.51 4.22
C ILE A 167 13.40 10.72 5.00
N LYS A 168 14.18 11.79 5.12
CA LYS A 168 13.72 13.02 5.79
C LYS A 168 12.50 13.61 5.08
N ASP A 169 12.55 13.66 3.76
CA ASP A 169 11.43 14.12 2.93
C ASP A 169 10.23 13.17 3.02
N GLU A 170 10.47 11.86 3.02
CA GLU A 170 9.41 10.85 3.17
C GLU A 170 8.73 10.95 4.54
N LEU A 171 9.47 11.18 5.63
CA LEU A 171 8.90 11.36 6.97
C LEU A 171 8.09 12.65 7.10
N ILE A 172 8.49 13.74 6.43
CA ILE A 172 7.68 14.96 6.37
C ILE A 172 6.34 14.67 5.68
N LYS A 173 6.37 13.95 4.56
CA LYS A 173 5.19 13.57 3.78
C LYS A 173 4.29 12.54 4.48
N ALA A 174 4.81 11.80 5.47
CA ALA A 174 4.03 10.87 6.28
C ALA A 174 2.81 11.53 6.94
N ARG A 175 2.85 12.83 7.21
CA ARG A 175 1.73 13.62 7.76
C ARG A 175 0.52 13.72 6.82
N ASN A 176 0.71 13.43 5.54
CA ASN A 176 -0.36 13.43 4.54
C ASN A 176 -1.03 12.06 4.40
N PHE A 177 -0.60 11.07 5.19
CA PHE A 177 -1.20 9.74 5.24
C PHE A 177 -2.33 9.68 6.25
N ASP A 178 -3.29 8.78 6.01
CA ASP A 178 -4.42 8.59 6.92
C ASP A 178 -3.96 7.91 8.23
N TYR A 179 -2.94 7.01 8.15
CA TYR A 179 -2.43 6.25 9.29
C TYR A 179 -0.91 6.15 9.26
N ILE A 180 -0.30 6.15 10.45
CA ILE A 180 1.12 5.84 10.65
C ILE A 180 1.20 4.59 11.52
N VAL A 181 1.85 3.53 11.01
CA VAL A 181 1.99 2.25 11.70
C VAL A 181 3.47 1.94 11.93
N VAL A 182 3.84 1.72 13.17
CA VAL A 182 5.21 1.34 13.54
C VAL A 182 5.43 -0.13 13.23
N ASN A 183 6.37 -0.44 12.35
CA ASN A 183 6.83 -1.79 12.06
C ASN A 183 8.16 -2.06 12.78
N ALA A 184 8.10 -2.24 14.10
CA ALA A 184 9.26 -2.50 14.94
C ALA A 184 9.87 -3.88 14.66
N GLN A 185 11.17 -4.01 14.96
CA GLN A 185 11.88 -5.28 14.82
C GLN A 185 11.23 -6.37 15.68
N ASN A 186 11.10 -7.58 15.12
CA ASN A 186 10.48 -8.73 15.77
C ASN A 186 9.01 -8.55 16.19
N GLN A 187 8.33 -7.49 15.73
CA GLN A 187 6.92 -7.22 16.05
C GLN A 187 6.02 -7.25 14.80
N LEU A 188 6.39 -8.02 13.78
CA LEU A 188 5.62 -8.11 12.52
C LEU A 188 4.15 -8.45 12.77
N GLN A 189 3.84 -9.39 13.68
CA GLN A 189 2.46 -9.78 13.98
C GLN A 189 1.65 -8.60 14.53
N LYS A 190 2.23 -7.78 15.41
CA LYS A 190 1.59 -6.56 15.92
C LYS A 190 1.30 -5.56 14.80
N THR A 191 2.25 -5.40 13.87
CA THR A 191 2.07 -4.54 12.69
C THR A 191 0.90 -5.03 11.84
N ILE A 192 0.80 -6.34 11.61
CA ILE A 192 -0.29 -6.95 10.84
C ILE A 192 -1.63 -6.72 11.54
N SER A 193 -1.74 -7.07 12.83
CA SER A 193 -2.98 -6.87 13.59
C SER A 193 -3.43 -5.40 13.63
N THR A 194 -2.47 -4.45 13.63
CA THR A 194 -2.81 -3.02 13.54
C THR A 194 -3.38 -2.66 12.17
N ILE A 195 -2.82 -3.19 11.07
CA ILE A 195 -3.32 -2.94 9.71
C ILE A 195 -4.70 -3.58 9.52
N GLU A 196 -4.90 -4.80 10.01
CA GLU A 196 -6.20 -5.49 10.00
C GLU A 196 -7.25 -4.69 10.76
N ALA A 197 -6.91 -4.14 11.92
CA ALA A 197 -7.81 -3.28 12.70
C ALA A 197 -8.16 -1.98 11.96
N ILE A 198 -7.20 -1.38 11.23
CA ILE A 198 -7.45 -0.20 10.38
C ILE A 198 -8.43 -0.55 9.27
N ILE A 199 -8.20 -1.65 8.53
CA ILE A 199 -9.09 -2.11 7.46
C ILE A 199 -10.49 -2.36 8.01
N SER A 200 -10.60 -3.07 9.13
CA SER A 200 -11.87 -3.34 9.80
C SER A 200 -12.60 -2.05 10.20
N ALA A 201 -11.89 -1.08 10.77
CA ALA A 201 -12.47 0.21 11.16
C ALA A 201 -12.93 1.04 9.95
N GLU A 202 -12.19 1.01 8.85
CA GLU A 202 -12.56 1.71 7.62
C GLU A 202 -13.84 1.11 7.00
N HIS A 203 -14.07 -0.19 7.11
CA HIS A 203 -15.32 -0.83 6.72
C HIS A 203 -16.52 -0.48 7.62
N GLN A 204 -16.30 0.00 8.85
CA GLN A 204 -17.36 0.39 9.80
C GLN A 204 -17.70 1.89 9.72
N ARG A 205 -17.20 2.60 8.72
CA ARG A 205 -17.50 4.03 8.58
C ARG A 205 -18.97 4.25 8.18
N SER A 206 -19.63 5.20 8.83
CA SER A 206 -20.98 5.64 8.46
C SER A 206 -21.05 6.26 7.05
N LYS A 207 -19.92 6.74 6.54
CA LYS A 207 -19.71 7.16 5.15
C LYS A 207 -18.63 6.29 4.57
N PRO A 208 -18.96 5.23 3.84
CA PRO A 208 -18.00 4.30 3.30
C PRO A 208 -17.09 4.99 2.28
N ARG A 209 -15.84 4.57 2.25
CA ARG A 209 -14.94 4.92 1.16
C ARG A 209 -15.31 4.09 -0.07
N LYS A 210 -15.29 4.71 -1.25
CA LYS A 210 -15.68 4.02 -2.49
C LYS A 210 -14.56 4.18 -3.52
N ILE A 211 -14.18 3.08 -4.16
CA ILE A 211 -13.27 3.13 -5.31
C ILE A 211 -14.12 3.57 -6.51
N SER A 212 -14.00 4.85 -6.88
CA SER A 212 -14.63 5.36 -8.11
C SER A 212 -13.61 5.30 -9.25
N ILE A 213 -13.98 4.68 -10.37
CA ILE A 213 -13.15 4.56 -11.59
C ILE A 213 -13.69 5.54 -12.63
#